data_fa355e3add30b9040b22c4131df83aa3
#
_entry.id   fa355e3add30b9040b22c4131df83aa3
#
_cell.length_a   1.000
_cell.length_b   1.000
_cell.length_c   1.000
_cell.angle_alpha   90.00
_cell.angle_beta   90.00
_cell.angle_gamma   90.00
#
_symmetry.space_group_name_H-M   'P 1'
#
loop_
_entity.id
_entity.type
_entity.pdbx_description
1 polymer ?
#
loop_
_entity_poly.entity_id
_entity_poly.type
_entity_poly.pdbx_seq_one_letter_code
_entity_poly.pdbx_strand_id
1 'polypeptide(L)'
;MKHAHVYLHALGMVNALGGTVDAVDRALRAGVSPGMGPCAEAPGGAWAGRVGAPLDVAPPEPLAHFDCRNNRLLLAALAQIAPAVDAAVARYGPRRIGVVIGTSTSGIRAAEEAFAQRAASGAMPPAFDYRQMEIGTAAPFVRAALGVAGPAYTLSTACTSSAK
;
A
#
# COMPACT_ATOMS: atom_id res chain seq x y z
N MET A 1 32.81 -6.71 -14.10
CA MET A 1 31.98 -5.62 -13.56
C MET A 1 31.93 -5.83 -12.05
N LYS A 2 32.28 -4.82 -11.23
CA LYS A 2 32.11 -4.92 -9.77
C LYS A 2 30.60 -4.85 -9.49
N HIS A 3 30.02 -5.88 -8.88
CA HIS A 3 28.64 -5.87 -8.43
C HIS A 3 28.50 -4.82 -7.33
N ALA A 4 27.62 -3.84 -7.53
CA ALA A 4 27.27 -2.90 -6.48
C ALA A 4 26.44 -3.66 -5.42
N HIS A 5 26.82 -3.52 -4.16
CA HIS A 5 26.03 -4.06 -3.06
C HIS A 5 24.77 -3.22 -2.87
N VAL A 6 23.62 -3.87 -2.77
CA VAL A 6 22.33 -3.26 -2.41
C VAL A 6 22.01 -3.63 -0.96
N TYR A 7 21.63 -2.64 -0.17
CA TYR A 7 21.35 -2.83 1.24
C TYR A 7 19.86 -2.53 1.53
N LEU A 8 19.23 -3.37 2.36
CA LEU A 8 17.91 -3.12 2.92
C LEU A 8 18.10 -2.45 4.29
N HIS A 9 17.84 -1.16 4.38
CA HIS A 9 18.07 -0.37 5.60
C HIS A 9 16.92 -0.37 6.58
N ALA A 10 15.70 -0.43 6.08
CA ALA A 10 14.50 -0.37 6.89
C ALA A 10 13.38 -1.19 6.24
N LEU A 11 12.49 -1.71 7.07
CA LEU A 11 11.34 -2.51 6.65
C LEU A 11 10.10 -1.99 7.37
N GLY A 12 9.02 -1.77 6.63
CA GLY A 12 7.68 -1.52 7.17
C GLY A 12 6.74 -2.62 6.70
N MET A 13 5.87 -3.11 7.57
CA MET A 13 5.02 -4.24 7.27
C MET A 13 3.63 -4.07 7.87
N VAL A 14 2.60 -4.26 7.02
CA VAL A 14 1.19 -4.28 7.42
C VAL A 14 0.51 -5.39 6.63
N ASN A 15 0.01 -6.40 7.33
CA ASN A 15 -0.68 -7.53 6.73
C ASN A 15 -1.64 -8.20 7.73
N ALA A 16 -2.20 -9.36 7.37
CA ALA A 16 -3.13 -10.08 8.23
C ALA A 16 -2.49 -10.69 9.50
N LEU A 17 -1.16 -10.78 9.57
CA LEU A 17 -0.45 -11.26 10.76
C LEU A 17 -0.20 -10.14 11.77
N GLY A 18 -0.13 -8.89 11.31
CA GLY A 18 0.13 -7.74 12.19
C GLY A 18 0.28 -6.43 11.44
N GLY A 19 0.24 -5.34 12.20
CA GLY A 19 0.40 -3.98 11.71
C GLY A 19 1.82 -3.43 11.82
N THR A 20 2.77 -4.21 12.34
CA THR A 20 4.19 -3.84 12.46
C THR A 20 5.07 -5.04 12.18
N VAL A 21 6.35 -4.79 11.86
CA VAL A 21 7.35 -5.85 11.65
C VAL A 21 7.40 -6.79 12.85
N ASP A 22 7.47 -6.24 14.07
CA ASP A 22 7.54 -7.05 15.30
C ASP A 22 6.29 -7.90 15.53
N ALA A 23 5.10 -7.37 15.21
CA ALA A 23 3.86 -8.14 15.35
C ALA A 23 3.82 -9.30 14.36
N VAL A 24 4.25 -9.05 13.12
CA VAL A 24 4.32 -10.09 12.07
C VAL A 24 5.36 -11.15 12.44
N ASP A 25 6.55 -10.76 12.90
CA ASP A 25 7.60 -11.69 13.32
C ASP A 25 7.11 -12.59 14.48
N ARG A 26 6.48 -12.00 15.50
CA ARG A 26 5.91 -12.78 16.61
C ARG A 26 4.86 -13.78 16.15
N ALA A 27 3.94 -13.38 15.27
CA ALA A 27 2.91 -14.25 14.74
C ALA A 27 3.50 -15.42 13.93
N LEU A 28 4.49 -15.12 13.09
CA LEU A 28 5.20 -16.14 12.31
C LEU A 28 5.92 -17.16 13.20
N ARG A 29 6.66 -16.69 14.21
CA ARG A 29 7.37 -17.58 15.15
C ARG A 29 6.43 -18.41 16.01
N ALA A 30 5.28 -17.87 16.36
CA ALA A 30 4.25 -18.58 17.10
C ALA A 30 3.42 -19.54 16.23
N GLY A 31 3.56 -19.51 14.92
CA GLY A 31 2.77 -20.33 13.99
C GLY A 31 1.28 -19.94 13.98
N VAL A 32 0.95 -18.68 14.29
CA VAL A 32 -0.44 -18.20 14.35
C VAL A 32 -0.74 -17.19 13.26
N SER A 33 -2.00 -17.11 12.86
CA SER A 33 -2.47 -16.18 11.82
C SER A 33 -3.68 -15.37 12.34
N PRO A 34 -3.45 -14.34 13.17
CA PRO A 34 -4.53 -13.65 13.90
C PRO A 34 -5.60 -13.03 13.00
N GLY A 35 -5.24 -12.58 11.82
CA GLY A 35 -6.17 -11.98 10.87
C GLY A 35 -6.81 -12.95 9.89
N MET A 36 -6.47 -14.25 9.95
CA MET A 36 -7.09 -15.25 9.07
C MET A 36 -8.39 -15.75 9.66
N GLY A 37 -9.43 -15.78 8.84
CA GLY A 37 -10.74 -16.27 9.27
C GLY A 37 -11.70 -16.50 8.12
N PRO A 38 -12.89 -17.10 8.39
CA PRO A 38 -13.92 -17.26 7.40
C PRO A 38 -14.35 -15.88 6.84
N CYS A 39 -14.57 -15.80 5.54
CA CYS A 39 -15.01 -14.60 4.85
C CYS A 39 -16.36 -14.83 4.22
N ALA A 40 -17.40 -14.22 4.78
CA ALA A 40 -18.78 -14.39 4.27
C ALA A 40 -18.96 -13.78 2.86
N GLU A 41 -18.12 -12.81 2.51
CA GLU A 41 -18.13 -12.14 1.21
C GLU A 41 -17.43 -12.97 0.11
N ALA A 42 -16.66 -13.98 0.52
CA ALA A 42 -15.97 -14.85 -0.43
C ALA A 42 -16.86 -16.03 -0.85
N PRO A 43 -16.90 -16.38 -2.15
CA PRO A 43 -17.66 -17.53 -2.62
C PRO A 43 -17.31 -18.81 -1.86
N GLY A 44 -18.32 -19.56 -1.44
CA GLY A 44 -18.13 -20.83 -0.73
C GLY A 44 -17.59 -20.71 0.71
N GLY A 45 -17.59 -19.52 1.31
CA GLY A 45 -17.12 -19.33 2.68
C GLY A 45 -15.60 -19.48 2.84
N ALA A 46 -14.85 -19.10 1.81
CA ALA A 46 -13.39 -19.18 1.82
C ALA A 46 -12.76 -18.39 2.98
N TRP A 47 -11.58 -18.80 3.39
CA TRP A 47 -10.78 -18.07 4.37
C TRP A 47 -10.08 -16.88 3.73
N ALA A 48 -10.07 -15.75 4.42
CA ALA A 48 -9.38 -14.55 3.99
C ALA A 48 -8.53 -13.95 5.10
N GLY A 49 -7.43 -13.33 4.72
CA GLY A 49 -6.58 -12.56 5.63
C GLY A 49 -7.07 -11.13 5.74
N ARG A 50 -7.52 -10.73 6.92
CA ARG A 50 -7.95 -9.35 7.22
C ARG A 50 -6.88 -8.59 7.96
N VAL A 51 -6.58 -7.41 7.49
CA VAL A 51 -5.68 -6.48 8.21
C VAL A 51 -6.47 -5.87 9.36
N GLY A 52 -6.07 -6.19 10.59
CA GLY A 52 -6.66 -5.65 11.82
C GLY A 52 -6.00 -4.35 12.32
N ALA A 53 -4.92 -3.90 11.67
CA ALA A 53 -4.29 -2.64 12.03
C ALA A 53 -5.19 -1.45 11.70
N PRO A 54 -5.20 -0.39 12.54
CA PRO A 54 -5.90 0.85 12.23
C PRO A 54 -5.37 1.46 10.92
N LEU A 55 -6.27 1.92 10.06
CA LEU A 55 -5.95 2.61 8.82
C LEU A 55 -6.53 4.04 8.84
N ASP A 56 -6.40 4.69 10.00
CA ASP A 56 -7.03 5.98 10.29
C ASP A 56 -6.28 7.16 9.64
N VAL A 57 -5.08 6.90 9.13
CA VAL A 57 -4.29 7.93 8.44
C VAL A 57 -4.83 8.09 7.02
N ALA A 58 -5.62 9.12 6.81
CA ALA A 58 -6.02 9.55 5.46
C ALA A 58 -4.84 10.26 4.76
N PRO A 59 -4.77 10.20 3.42
CA PRO A 59 -3.85 11.05 2.67
C PRO A 59 -4.07 12.53 2.99
N PRO A 60 -3.01 13.36 3.04
CA PRO A 60 -3.15 14.81 3.23
C PRO A 60 -3.97 15.44 2.11
N GLU A 61 -4.61 16.59 2.36
CA GLU A 61 -5.54 17.27 1.46
C GLU A 61 -5.11 17.32 -0.03
N PRO A 62 -3.86 17.66 -0.39
CA PRO A 62 -3.47 17.65 -1.81
C PRO A 62 -3.57 16.28 -2.47
N LEU A 63 -3.63 15.20 -1.67
CA LEU A 63 -3.66 13.80 -2.12
C LEU A 63 -4.98 13.10 -1.77
N ALA A 64 -5.98 13.83 -1.30
CA ALA A 64 -7.28 13.27 -0.90
C ALA A 64 -7.97 12.47 -2.02
N HIS A 65 -7.76 12.87 -3.28
CA HIS A 65 -8.27 12.17 -4.45
C HIS A 65 -7.67 10.76 -4.67
N PHE A 66 -6.58 10.43 -3.96
CA PHE A 66 -6.02 9.09 -3.93
C PHE A 66 -6.50 8.25 -2.74
N ASP A 67 -7.40 8.77 -1.91
CA ASP A 67 -7.81 8.07 -0.69
C ASP A 67 -8.57 6.79 -1.01
N CYS A 68 -7.91 5.68 -0.77
CA CYS A 68 -8.48 4.34 -0.85
C CYS A 68 -7.74 3.43 0.15
N ARG A 69 -8.35 2.29 0.48
CA ARG A 69 -7.78 1.34 1.44
C ARG A 69 -6.33 0.93 1.08
N ASN A 70 -6.05 0.69 -0.20
CA ASN A 70 -4.70 0.34 -0.66
C ASN A 70 -3.67 1.42 -0.28
N ASN A 71 -3.99 2.68 -0.52
CA ASN A 71 -3.09 3.79 -0.24
C ASN A 71 -2.95 4.08 1.26
N ARG A 72 -4.00 3.85 2.05
CA ARG A 72 -3.89 3.88 3.51
C ARG A 72 -3.00 2.77 4.06
N LEU A 73 -3.03 1.56 3.48
CA LEU A 73 -2.08 0.48 3.82
C LEU A 73 -0.64 0.86 3.48
N LEU A 74 -0.40 1.50 2.33
CA LEU A 74 0.91 2.04 1.96
C LEU A 74 1.39 3.08 2.97
N LEU A 75 0.55 4.03 3.37
CA LEU A 75 0.90 5.04 4.37
C LEU A 75 1.24 4.41 5.73
N ALA A 76 0.47 3.42 6.18
CA ALA A 76 0.73 2.74 7.43
C ALA A 76 2.06 1.96 7.42
N ALA A 77 2.44 1.37 6.29
CA ALA A 77 3.74 0.73 6.13
C ALA A 77 4.88 1.76 6.04
N LEU A 78 4.68 2.84 5.29
CA LEU A 78 5.67 3.92 5.12
C LEU A 78 5.96 4.65 6.43
N ALA A 79 4.96 4.83 7.30
CA ALA A 79 5.16 5.45 8.61
C ALA A 79 6.21 4.72 9.46
N GLN A 80 6.36 3.41 9.30
CA GLN A 80 7.34 2.61 10.04
C GLN A 80 8.78 2.85 9.57
N ILE A 81 8.98 3.29 8.34
CA ILE A 81 10.30 3.56 7.75
C ILE A 81 10.56 5.07 7.59
N ALA A 82 9.64 5.93 8.03
CA ALA A 82 9.75 7.38 7.87
C ALA A 82 11.10 7.94 8.35
N PRO A 83 11.63 7.59 9.53
CA PRO A 83 12.94 8.10 9.96
C PRO A 83 14.09 7.75 9.02
N ALA A 84 14.05 6.56 8.40
CA ALA A 84 15.07 6.14 7.43
C ALA A 84 14.94 6.91 6.10
N VAL A 85 13.70 7.17 5.67
CA VAL A 85 13.42 7.98 4.48
C VAL A 85 13.87 9.42 4.71
N ASP A 86 13.54 10.03 5.86
CA ASP A 86 13.93 11.39 6.22
C ASP A 86 15.44 11.55 6.23
N ALA A 87 16.15 10.60 6.85
CA ALA A 87 17.61 10.58 6.87
C ALA A 87 18.20 10.46 5.45
N ALA A 88 17.61 9.66 4.60
CA ALA A 88 18.04 9.52 3.21
C ALA A 88 17.79 10.81 2.41
N VAL A 89 16.63 11.45 2.58
CA VAL A 89 16.31 12.73 1.95
C VAL A 89 17.27 13.83 2.42
N ALA A 90 17.55 13.90 3.71
CA ALA A 90 18.51 14.86 4.27
C ALA A 90 19.92 14.66 3.72
N ARG A 91 20.34 13.40 3.56
CA ARG A 91 21.70 13.06 3.10
C ARG A 91 21.89 13.22 1.60
N TYR A 92 20.91 12.80 0.79
CA TYR A 92 21.09 12.66 -0.66
C TYR A 92 20.24 13.65 -1.46
N GLY A 93 19.29 14.32 -0.82
CA GLY A 93 18.32 15.20 -1.45
C GLY A 93 17.14 14.45 -2.08
N PRO A 94 15.96 15.10 -2.19
CA PRO A 94 14.72 14.47 -2.62
C PRO A 94 14.76 13.92 -4.06
N ARG A 95 15.59 14.48 -4.92
CA ARG A 95 15.75 14.03 -6.33
C ARG A 95 16.51 12.72 -6.46
N ARG A 96 17.21 12.28 -5.42
CA ARG A 96 17.98 11.03 -5.40
C ARG A 96 17.20 9.86 -4.79
N ILE A 97 16.00 10.10 -4.30
CA ILE A 97 15.13 9.08 -3.73
C ILE A 97 14.10 8.69 -4.76
N GLY A 98 14.16 7.45 -5.21
CA GLY A 98 13.18 6.87 -6.14
C GLY A 98 12.12 6.06 -5.40
N VAL A 99 10.98 5.86 -6.05
CA VAL A 99 9.85 5.05 -5.56
C VAL A 99 9.53 3.97 -6.58
N VAL A 100 9.53 2.72 -6.14
CA VAL A 100 9.11 1.57 -6.94
C VAL A 100 8.04 0.83 -6.16
N ILE A 101 6.87 0.67 -6.75
CA ILE A 101 5.75 -0.05 -6.13
C ILE A 101 5.39 -1.26 -6.98
N GLY A 102 5.39 -2.43 -6.37
CA GLY A 102 4.85 -3.65 -6.97
C GLY A 102 3.39 -3.85 -6.51
N THR A 103 2.45 -3.90 -7.44
CA THR A 103 1.04 -4.20 -7.13
C THR A 103 0.37 -4.90 -8.30
N SER A 104 -0.62 -5.74 -8.00
CA SER A 104 -1.45 -6.40 -9.01
C SER A 104 -2.89 -5.91 -9.04
N THR A 105 -3.34 -5.19 -8.04
CA THR A 105 -4.75 -4.80 -7.87
C THR A 105 -4.95 -3.31 -7.57
N SER A 106 -3.94 -2.61 -7.03
CA SER A 106 -4.09 -1.23 -6.56
C SER A 106 -5.37 -1.07 -5.70
N GLY A 107 -6.11 0.01 -5.87
CA GLY A 107 -7.35 0.31 -5.15
C GLY A 107 -8.62 -0.22 -5.82
N ILE A 108 -8.59 -1.37 -6.49
CA ILE A 108 -9.74 -1.92 -7.24
C ILE A 108 -11.01 -2.03 -6.40
N ARG A 109 -10.89 -2.33 -5.09
CA ARG A 109 -12.04 -2.41 -4.19
C ARG A 109 -12.83 -1.08 -4.12
N ALA A 110 -12.16 0.06 -4.13
CA ALA A 110 -12.83 1.36 -4.15
C ALA A 110 -13.66 1.54 -5.42
N ALA A 111 -13.18 1.03 -6.55
CA ALA A 111 -13.94 1.03 -7.80
C ALA A 111 -15.13 0.08 -7.75
N GLU A 112 -14.95 -1.14 -7.24
CA GLU A 112 -16.05 -2.12 -7.09
C GLU A 112 -17.19 -1.54 -6.25
N GLU A 113 -16.86 -0.92 -5.11
CA GLU A 113 -17.83 -0.26 -4.22
C GLU A 113 -18.52 0.94 -4.92
N ALA A 114 -17.75 1.76 -5.65
CA ALA A 114 -18.28 2.91 -6.38
C ALA A 114 -19.20 2.51 -7.53
N PHE A 115 -18.84 1.49 -8.31
CA PHE A 115 -19.69 0.97 -9.39
C PHE A 115 -20.94 0.25 -8.86
N ALA A 116 -20.84 -0.47 -7.74
CA ALA A 116 -22.01 -1.05 -7.09
C ALA A 116 -22.98 0.05 -6.62
N GLN A 117 -22.48 1.13 -6.02
CA GLN A 117 -23.30 2.27 -5.66
C GLN A 117 -23.95 2.93 -6.87
N ARG A 118 -23.19 3.13 -7.96
CA ARG A 118 -23.74 3.68 -9.20
C ARG A 118 -24.85 2.80 -9.77
N ALA A 119 -24.68 1.49 -9.74
CA ALA A 119 -25.71 0.56 -10.21
C ALA A 119 -26.99 0.66 -9.38
N ALA A 120 -26.88 0.89 -8.08
CA ALA A 120 -28.02 1.01 -7.16
C ALA A 120 -28.69 2.38 -7.19
N SER A 121 -27.91 3.48 -7.32
CA SER A 121 -28.41 4.86 -7.15
C SER A 121 -28.39 5.70 -8.44
N GLY A 122 -27.80 5.21 -9.53
CA GLY A 122 -27.62 5.93 -10.79
C GLY A 122 -26.44 6.91 -10.80
N ALA A 123 -25.75 7.14 -9.67
CA ALA A 123 -24.67 8.12 -9.56
C ALA A 123 -23.42 7.53 -8.90
N MET A 124 -22.25 7.99 -9.34
CA MET A 124 -20.98 7.69 -8.69
C MET A 124 -20.87 8.40 -7.34
N PRO A 125 -20.26 7.79 -6.30
CA PRO A 125 -19.96 8.48 -5.05
C PRO A 125 -19.06 9.69 -5.30
N PRO A 126 -19.35 10.87 -4.71
CA PRO A 126 -18.51 12.05 -4.88
C PRO A 126 -17.05 11.87 -4.42
N ALA A 127 -16.82 10.96 -3.48
CA ALA A 127 -15.49 10.66 -2.97
C ALA A 127 -14.68 9.73 -3.89
N PHE A 128 -15.30 9.13 -4.91
CA PHE A 128 -14.60 8.26 -5.83
C PHE A 128 -13.86 9.07 -6.89
N ASP A 129 -12.56 8.82 -7.01
CA ASP A 129 -11.73 9.30 -8.10
C ASP A 129 -11.12 8.10 -8.84
N TYR A 130 -11.11 8.16 -10.16
CA TYR A 130 -10.57 7.09 -11.00
C TYR A 130 -9.12 6.72 -10.68
N ARG A 131 -8.33 7.70 -10.22
CA ARG A 131 -6.95 7.51 -9.76
C ARG A 131 -6.80 6.57 -8.58
N GLN A 132 -7.85 6.31 -7.82
CA GLN A 132 -7.83 5.34 -6.71
C GLN A 132 -7.65 3.90 -7.22
N MET A 133 -8.17 3.57 -8.41
CA MET A 133 -8.13 2.22 -8.98
C MET A 133 -7.01 2.01 -10.00
N GLU A 134 -6.48 3.06 -10.60
CA GLU A 134 -5.43 2.91 -11.61
C GLU A 134 -4.16 2.31 -11.01
N ILE A 135 -3.67 1.22 -11.61
CA ILE A 135 -2.47 0.53 -11.14
C ILE A 135 -1.25 1.45 -11.12
N GLY A 136 -1.12 2.31 -12.12
CA GLY A 136 0.01 3.22 -12.29
C GLY A 136 0.14 4.30 -11.21
N THR A 137 -0.91 4.61 -10.47
CA THR A 137 -0.96 5.77 -9.57
C THR A 137 -0.34 5.54 -8.20
N ALA A 138 -0.11 4.29 -7.79
CA ALA A 138 0.43 3.97 -6.46
C ALA A 138 1.83 4.60 -6.22
N ALA A 139 2.74 4.53 -7.21
CA ALA A 139 4.07 5.12 -7.04
C ALA A 139 4.08 6.65 -7.09
N PRO A 140 3.38 7.36 -7.99
CA PRO A 140 3.16 8.79 -7.91
C PRO A 140 2.56 9.24 -6.58
N PHE A 141 1.58 8.52 -6.05
CA PHE A 141 1.00 8.80 -4.74
C PHE A 141 2.07 8.75 -3.63
N VAL A 142 2.82 7.64 -3.53
CA VAL A 142 3.89 7.49 -2.52
C VAL A 142 4.97 8.55 -2.69
N ARG A 143 5.39 8.86 -3.93
CA ARG A 143 6.35 9.92 -4.21
C ARG A 143 5.89 11.26 -3.66
N ALA A 144 4.63 11.61 -3.88
CA ALA A 144 4.06 12.86 -3.39
C ALA A 144 3.90 12.84 -1.87
N ALA A 145 3.45 11.74 -1.27
CA ALA A 145 3.30 11.60 0.17
C ALA A 145 4.63 11.71 0.93
N LEU A 146 5.73 11.24 0.33
CA LEU A 146 7.07 11.34 0.91
C LEU A 146 7.79 12.67 0.57
N GLY A 147 7.23 13.52 -0.27
CA GLY A 147 7.88 14.75 -0.72
C GLY A 147 9.17 14.51 -1.53
N VAL A 148 9.33 13.34 -2.14
CA VAL A 148 10.52 13.00 -2.94
C VAL A 148 10.29 13.30 -4.43
N ALA A 149 11.39 13.48 -5.18
CA ALA A 149 11.33 13.96 -6.57
C ALA A 149 12.17 13.09 -7.54
N GLY A 150 12.62 11.93 -7.11
CA GLY A 150 13.30 10.98 -7.97
C GLY A 150 12.32 10.18 -8.86
N PRO A 151 12.80 9.22 -9.64
CA PRO A 151 11.96 8.35 -10.46
C PRO A 151 10.88 7.67 -9.63
N ALA A 152 9.66 7.58 -10.17
CA ALA A 152 8.56 6.86 -9.53
C ALA A 152 7.79 6.07 -10.58
N TYR A 153 7.70 4.76 -10.38
CA TYR A 153 6.95 3.88 -11.28
C TYR A 153 6.35 2.68 -10.54
N THR A 154 5.24 2.22 -11.06
CA THR A 154 4.54 1.04 -10.56
C THR A 154 4.80 -0.13 -11.50
N LEU A 155 5.11 -1.28 -10.95
CA LEU A 155 5.25 -2.54 -11.67
C LEU A 155 4.02 -3.42 -11.41
N SER A 156 3.44 -3.94 -12.48
CA SER A 156 2.35 -4.90 -12.39
C SER A 156 2.62 -6.10 -13.30
N THR A 157 3.08 -7.17 -12.70
CA THR A 157 3.36 -8.46 -13.33
C THR A 157 2.67 -9.59 -12.56
N ALA A 158 1.41 -9.35 -12.17
CA ALA A 158 0.61 -10.24 -11.34
C ALA A 158 1.33 -10.61 -10.02
N CYS A 159 1.43 -11.89 -9.68
CA CYS A 159 2.00 -12.36 -8.42
C CYS A 159 3.49 -12.03 -8.24
N THR A 160 4.20 -11.67 -9.30
CA THR A 160 5.63 -11.35 -9.26
C THR A 160 5.93 -9.86 -9.21
N SER A 161 4.91 -9.00 -9.09
CA SER A 161 5.07 -7.54 -9.11
C SER A 161 6.06 -7.03 -8.06
N SER A 162 6.03 -7.60 -6.86
CA SER A 162 6.91 -7.19 -5.75
C SER A 162 8.31 -7.83 -5.78
N ALA A 163 8.60 -8.68 -6.76
CA ALA A 163 9.87 -9.39 -6.90
C ALA A 163 10.74 -8.86 -8.05
N LYS A 164 10.41 -7.70 -8.61
CA LYS A 164 11.09 -7.08 -9.76
C LYS A 164 11.99 -5.92 -9.39
#